data_f2b1824699006a7fc490f0d792ffc880
#
_entry.id   f2b1824699006a7fc490f0d792ffc880
#
_cell.length_a   1.000
_cell.length_b   1.000
_cell.length_c   1.000
_cell.angle_alpha   90.00
_cell.angle_beta   90.00
_cell.angle_gamma   90.00
#
_symmetry.space_group_name_H-M   'P 1'
#
loop_
_entity.id
_entity.type
_entity.pdbx_description
1 polymer ?
#
loop_
_entity_poly.entity_id
_entity_poly.type
_entity_poly.pdbx_seq_one_letter_code
_entity_poly.pdbx_strand_id
1 'polypeptide(L)'
;LGIANNVRFQGKHYDFEVDSNQYALYANLNQKIQTDTALDVGVRLEKLDYDYSNKMISGTTRDDGSACNSTDGSCRYFRPDSRSDSFRNLNYQIGILHNLNETTNLFARFATAYRAPQINEIYRLQKEQSIDDIKSQNLSSFEFGIKRYSESSQVEISAFVMNKDNVIIKDTNNIVVNDGQTDHKGIEWLLSYKLSSRLTLTNVGSFAKHTYSYSRLYGDIDINGNAIDTAPKLISNLSLKYEGTKSLTSELEIVHLDKYFLDPQNLHIYPGHSIANLRFTKELKNIKVSGQITNLSGTLISE
;
A
#
# COMPACT_ATOMS: atom_id res chain seq x y z
N LEU A 1 -24.17 19.37 -20.60
CA LEU A 1 -23.01 20.25 -20.43
C LEU A 1 -23.15 20.95 -19.08
N GLY A 2 -22.67 20.32 -18.01
CA GLY A 2 -22.56 20.94 -16.70
C GLY A 2 -21.43 21.97 -16.72
N ILE A 3 -21.79 23.23 -16.55
CA ILE A 3 -20.81 24.28 -16.33
C ILE A 3 -20.22 24.04 -14.95
N ALA A 4 -18.93 23.66 -14.90
CA ALA A 4 -18.21 23.56 -13.64
C ALA A 4 -18.07 24.95 -13.04
N ASN A 5 -18.96 25.34 -12.14
CA ASN A 5 -18.93 26.58 -11.39
C ASN A 5 -17.89 26.57 -10.25
N ASN A 6 -16.77 25.88 -10.43
CA ASN A 6 -15.64 25.97 -9.49
C ASN A 6 -14.59 26.94 -10.08
N VAL A 7 -14.88 28.24 -9.99
CA VAL A 7 -13.84 29.25 -10.15
C VAL A 7 -12.89 29.10 -8.97
N ARG A 8 -11.74 28.46 -9.20
CA ARG A 8 -10.65 28.45 -8.21
C ARG A 8 -10.11 29.88 -8.15
N PHE A 9 -10.05 30.47 -6.96
CA PHE A 9 -9.41 31.73 -6.77
C PHE A 9 -7.97 31.66 -7.28
N GLN A 10 -7.55 32.68 -8.03
CA GLN A 10 -6.17 32.79 -8.49
C GLN A 10 -5.30 33.19 -7.30
N GLY A 11 -4.13 32.58 -7.17
CA GLY A 11 -3.15 32.87 -6.14
C GLY A 11 -2.62 31.65 -5.44
N LYS A 12 -1.69 31.84 -4.54
CA LYS A 12 -1.13 30.79 -3.69
C LYS A 12 -2.13 30.43 -2.59
N HIS A 13 -2.48 29.14 -2.48
CA HIS A 13 -3.32 28.68 -1.37
C HIS A 13 -2.49 28.40 -0.12
N TYR A 14 -1.23 27.98 -0.31
CA TYR A 14 -0.26 27.68 0.73
C TYR A 14 1.12 28.14 0.27
N ASP A 15 1.86 28.77 1.19
CA ASP A 15 3.27 29.11 1.03
C ASP A 15 3.96 28.91 2.39
N PHE A 16 4.80 27.90 2.49
CA PHE A 16 5.44 27.52 3.72
C PHE A 16 6.76 26.77 3.47
N GLU A 17 7.61 26.75 4.46
CA GLU A 17 8.80 25.91 4.54
C GLU A 17 8.65 24.91 5.67
N VAL A 18 9.24 23.74 5.53
CA VAL A 18 9.33 22.74 6.60
C VAL A 18 10.74 22.19 6.65
N ASP A 19 11.41 22.41 7.76
CA ASP A 19 12.64 21.69 8.10
C ASP A 19 12.26 20.37 8.78
N SER A 20 12.82 19.27 8.30
CA SER A 20 12.52 17.93 8.80
C SER A 20 13.79 17.25 9.30
N ASN A 21 13.76 16.83 10.56
CA ASN A 21 14.85 16.09 11.18
C ASN A 21 14.35 14.72 11.65
N GLN A 22 14.98 13.65 11.19
CA GLN A 22 14.64 12.29 11.56
C GLN A 22 15.82 11.60 12.24
N TYR A 23 15.57 11.03 13.41
CA TYR A 23 16.51 10.24 14.16
C TYR A 23 15.96 8.84 14.38
N ALA A 24 16.79 7.83 14.21
CA ALA A 24 16.37 6.45 14.46
C ALA A 24 17.50 5.65 15.12
N LEU A 25 17.11 4.83 16.10
CA LEU A 25 17.95 3.82 16.71
C LEU A 25 17.28 2.46 16.50
N TYR A 26 18.03 1.48 16.05
CA TYR A 26 17.51 0.13 15.84
C TYR A 26 18.48 -0.93 16.36
N ALA A 27 17.92 -2.07 16.74
CA ALA A 27 18.66 -3.27 17.10
C ALA A 27 17.94 -4.50 16.53
N ASN A 28 18.71 -5.45 16.01
CA ASN A 28 18.23 -6.73 15.55
C ASN A 28 19.04 -7.86 16.18
N LEU A 29 18.34 -8.90 16.61
CA LEU A 29 18.92 -10.14 17.11
C LEU A 29 18.38 -11.28 16.26
N ASN A 30 19.28 -12.07 15.67
CA ASN A 30 18.95 -13.35 15.04
C ASN A 30 19.73 -14.43 15.79
N GLN A 31 19.01 -15.33 16.46
CA GLN A 31 19.58 -16.34 17.35
C GLN A 31 19.07 -17.72 17.02
N LYS A 32 19.95 -18.65 16.77
CA LYS A 32 19.60 -20.09 16.78
C LYS A 32 19.31 -20.50 18.22
N ILE A 33 18.08 -20.91 18.48
CA ILE A 33 17.66 -21.42 19.80
C ILE A 33 17.71 -22.94 19.87
N GLN A 34 17.65 -23.60 18.71
CA GLN A 34 17.87 -25.05 18.52
C GLN A 34 18.57 -25.26 17.18
N THR A 35 18.94 -26.51 16.86
CA THR A 35 19.65 -26.86 15.62
C THR A 35 18.86 -26.45 14.37
N ASP A 36 17.55 -26.55 14.43
CA ASP A 36 16.59 -26.37 13.35
C ASP A 36 15.67 -25.15 13.55
N THR A 37 15.87 -24.38 14.64
CA THR A 37 14.97 -23.27 15.00
C THR A 37 15.77 -21.99 15.26
N ALA A 38 15.39 -20.92 14.60
CA ALA A 38 15.94 -19.57 14.79
C ALA A 38 14.85 -18.59 15.24
N LEU A 39 15.23 -17.71 16.14
CA LEU A 39 14.43 -16.55 16.59
C LEU A 39 15.01 -15.29 15.96
N ASP A 40 14.14 -14.44 15.44
CA ASP A 40 14.45 -13.10 14.96
C ASP A 40 13.68 -12.08 15.80
N VAL A 41 14.38 -11.10 16.36
CA VAL A 41 13.79 -10.01 17.15
C VAL A 41 14.37 -8.70 16.68
N GLY A 42 13.53 -7.75 16.34
CA GLY A 42 13.92 -6.42 15.92
C GLY A 42 13.17 -5.34 16.67
N VAL A 43 13.84 -4.23 16.97
CA VAL A 43 13.26 -3.03 17.54
C VAL A 43 13.84 -1.81 16.85
N ARG A 44 12.98 -0.81 16.57
CA ARG A 44 13.36 0.49 16.03
C ARG A 44 12.60 1.60 16.74
N LEU A 45 13.34 2.49 17.36
CA LEU A 45 12.85 3.75 17.89
C LEU A 45 13.11 4.84 16.86
N GLU A 46 12.10 5.66 16.61
CA GLU A 46 12.20 6.75 15.64
C GLU A 46 11.58 8.01 16.21
N LYS A 47 12.23 9.13 15.97
CA LYS A 47 11.73 10.47 16.23
C LYS A 47 11.81 11.28 14.94
N LEU A 48 10.70 11.87 14.55
CA LEU A 48 10.59 12.78 13.42
C LEU A 48 10.10 14.14 13.93
N ASP A 49 10.88 15.17 13.71
CA ASP A 49 10.56 16.54 14.06
C ASP A 49 10.34 17.35 12.78
N TYR A 50 9.28 18.15 12.77
CA TYR A 50 8.97 19.12 11.73
C TYR A 50 8.97 20.52 12.34
N ASP A 51 9.72 21.44 11.75
CA ASP A 51 9.68 22.87 12.04
C ASP A 51 8.99 23.58 10.85
N TYR A 52 7.73 23.90 11.03
CA TYR A 52 6.88 24.52 10.01
C TYR A 52 6.92 26.04 10.13
N SER A 53 7.27 26.73 9.04
CA SER A 53 7.26 28.18 8.89
C SER A 53 6.22 28.60 7.88
N ASN A 54 5.11 29.16 8.33
CA ASN A 54 4.10 29.75 7.48
C ASN A 54 4.62 31.07 6.88
N LYS A 55 4.54 31.21 5.56
CA LYS A 55 4.93 32.43 4.82
C LYS A 55 3.73 33.30 4.42
N MET A 56 2.53 32.92 4.87
CA MET A 56 1.28 33.60 4.56
C MET A 56 0.54 34.00 5.85
N ILE A 57 -0.59 34.65 5.70
CA ILE A 57 -1.46 34.99 6.83
C ILE A 57 -2.08 33.71 7.39
N SER A 58 -2.00 33.57 8.71
CA SER A 58 -2.52 32.41 9.42
C SER A 58 -4.05 32.38 9.48
N GLY A 59 -4.60 31.22 9.70
CA GLY A 59 -6.04 31.00 9.84
C GLY A 59 -6.78 30.83 8.52
N THR A 60 -8.09 31.03 8.56
CA THR A 60 -8.99 30.90 7.42
C THR A 60 -9.24 32.27 6.80
N THR A 61 -8.24 32.78 6.13
CA THR A 61 -8.28 34.09 5.45
C THR A 61 -7.96 33.91 3.96
N ARG A 62 -8.27 34.95 3.17
CA ARG A 62 -7.68 35.09 1.84
C ARG A 62 -6.19 35.41 1.96
N ASP A 63 -5.46 35.29 0.85
CA ASP A 63 -4.01 35.52 0.81
C ASP A 63 -3.61 36.94 1.15
N ASP A 64 -4.52 37.91 0.93
CA ASP A 64 -4.37 39.34 1.28
C ASP A 64 -4.76 39.67 2.75
N GLY A 65 -5.17 38.62 3.52
CA GLY A 65 -5.61 38.78 4.91
C GLY A 65 -7.03 39.28 5.08
N SER A 66 -7.78 39.51 4.00
CA SER A 66 -9.17 39.87 4.10
C SER A 66 -10.04 38.76 4.68
N ALA A 67 -11.13 39.12 5.32
CA ALA A 67 -12.07 38.15 5.88
C ALA A 67 -12.61 37.22 4.78
N CYS A 68 -12.69 35.94 5.14
CA CYS A 68 -13.31 34.93 4.30
C CYS A 68 -14.84 35.04 4.33
N ASN A 69 -15.46 34.87 3.16
CA ASN A 69 -16.88 34.64 3.06
C ASN A 69 -17.14 33.14 2.76
N SER A 70 -17.86 32.49 3.66
CA SER A 70 -18.16 31.04 3.52
C SER A 70 -19.01 30.72 2.29
N THR A 71 -19.73 31.68 1.74
CA THR A 71 -20.60 31.49 0.58
C THR A 71 -19.87 31.54 -0.76
N ASP A 72 -18.71 32.20 -0.83
CA ASP A 72 -17.91 32.33 -2.05
C ASP A 72 -16.79 31.28 -2.17
N GLY A 73 -16.67 30.35 -1.19
CA GLY A 73 -15.67 29.30 -1.16
C GLY A 73 -14.24 29.79 -0.85
N SER A 74 -14.05 31.09 -0.59
CA SER A 74 -12.73 31.66 -0.28
C SER A 74 -12.16 31.21 1.07
N CYS A 75 -13.02 30.66 1.92
CA CYS A 75 -12.68 30.12 3.24
C CYS A 75 -12.34 28.64 3.26
N ARG A 76 -11.98 28.08 2.13
CA ARG A 76 -11.75 26.63 2.02
C ARG A 76 -10.45 26.16 2.70
N TYR A 77 -9.43 27.00 2.75
CA TYR A 77 -8.10 26.63 3.19
C TYR A 77 -7.79 27.19 4.57
N PHE A 78 -7.19 26.40 5.42
CA PHE A 78 -6.68 26.81 6.72
C PHE A 78 -5.15 26.74 6.73
N ARG A 79 -4.50 27.78 7.20
CA ARG A 79 -3.05 27.90 7.34
C ARG A 79 -2.71 28.01 8.82
N PRO A 80 -2.08 27.03 9.44
CA PRO A 80 -1.69 27.11 10.84
C PRO A 80 -0.61 28.17 11.04
N ASP A 81 -0.48 28.66 12.27
CA ASP A 81 0.67 29.43 12.69
C ASP A 81 1.95 28.60 12.56
N SER A 82 3.10 29.28 12.43
CA SER A 82 4.40 28.60 12.48
C SER A 82 4.55 27.80 13.78
N ARG A 83 4.95 26.53 13.68
CA ARG A 83 4.97 25.59 14.81
C ARG A 83 5.98 24.46 14.62
N SER A 84 6.29 23.77 15.70
CA SER A 84 7.06 22.54 15.66
C SER A 84 6.20 21.35 16.08
N ASP A 85 6.26 20.28 15.31
CA ASP A 85 5.54 19.04 15.56
C ASP A 85 6.52 17.87 15.67
N SER A 86 6.30 16.95 16.60
CA SER A 86 7.18 15.82 16.86
C SER A 86 6.40 14.52 16.92
N PHE A 87 6.86 13.51 16.16
CA PHE A 87 6.29 12.17 16.13
C PHE A 87 7.33 11.18 16.64
N ARG A 88 6.93 10.36 17.62
CA ARG A 88 7.78 9.30 18.20
C ARG A 88 7.14 7.96 17.97
N ASN A 89 7.85 7.07 17.31
CA ASN A 89 7.35 5.78 16.89
C ASN A 89 8.25 4.66 17.42
N LEU A 90 7.62 3.57 17.88
CA LEU A 90 8.29 2.33 18.27
C LEU A 90 7.79 1.21 17.35
N ASN A 91 8.68 0.69 16.52
CA ASN A 91 8.45 -0.48 15.71
C ASN A 91 9.14 -1.68 16.34
N TYR A 92 8.49 -2.82 16.38
CA TYR A 92 9.10 -4.06 16.82
C TYR A 92 8.59 -5.24 16.01
N GLN A 93 9.42 -6.25 15.93
CA GLN A 93 9.10 -7.52 15.31
C GLN A 93 9.64 -8.68 16.14
N ILE A 94 8.93 -9.78 16.07
CA ILE A 94 9.38 -11.08 16.56
C ILE A 94 9.00 -12.14 15.52
N GLY A 95 9.95 -12.98 15.16
CA GLY A 95 9.76 -14.05 14.20
C GLY A 95 10.42 -15.33 14.66
N ILE A 96 9.85 -16.45 14.28
CA ILE A 96 10.41 -17.78 14.46
C ILE A 96 10.47 -18.46 13.09
N LEU A 97 11.60 -19.10 12.82
CA LEU A 97 11.82 -19.95 11.65
C LEU A 97 12.19 -21.34 12.16
N HIS A 98 11.45 -22.35 11.72
CA HIS A 98 11.68 -23.73 12.06
C HIS A 98 11.89 -24.58 10.80
N ASN A 99 13.04 -25.24 10.68
CA ASN A 99 13.35 -26.13 9.58
C ASN A 99 12.78 -27.53 9.89
N LEU A 100 11.71 -27.91 9.19
CA LEU A 100 11.16 -29.27 9.31
C LEU A 100 12.11 -30.32 8.72
N ASN A 101 12.82 -29.94 7.66
CA ASN A 101 13.86 -30.72 7.01
C ASN A 101 14.71 -29.78 6.11
N GLU A 102 15.64 -30.34 5.35
CA GLU A 102 16.57 -29.56 4.49
C GLU A 102 15.87 -28.72 3.42
N THR A 103 14.65 -29.06 3.05
CA THR A 103 13.92 -28.38 1.97
C THR A 103 12.71 -27.60 2.43
N THR A 104 12.26 -27.77 3.69
CA THR A 104 10.97 -27.24 4.16
C THR A 104 11.11 -26.49 5.47
N ASN A 105 10.66 -25.24 5.46
CA ASN A 105 10.69 -24.36 6.61
C ASN A 105 9.28 -23.88 6.95
N LEU A 106 8.97 -23.79 8.24
CA LEU A 106 7.82 -23.07 8.78
C LEU A 106 8.28 -21.74 9.36
N PHE A 107 7.46 -20.73 9.24
CA PHE A 107 7.72 -19.46 9.89
C PHE A 107 6.45 -18.87 10.49
N ALA A 108 6.62 -18.11 11.54
CA ALA A 108 5.59 -17.21 12.08
C ALA A 108 6.25 -15.88 12.45
N ARG A 109 5.57 -14.77 12.20
CA ARG A 109 6.08 -13.43 12.46
C ARG A 109 4.96 -12.52 12.96
N PHE A 110 5.27 -11.77 14.02
CA PHE A 110 4.49 -10.61 14.42
C PHE A 110 5.34 -9.36 14.20
N ALA A 111 4.75 -8.30 13.65
CA ALA A 111 5.45 -7.05 13.43
C ALA A 111 4.50 -5.86 13.60
N THR A 112 5.06 -4.73 14.08
CA THR A 112 4.40 -3.43 14.06
C THR A 112 5.15 -2.48 13.16
N ALA A 113 4.41 -1.56 12.54
CA ALA A 113 4.99 -0.49 11.74
C ALA A 113 4.22 0.81 11.99
N TYR A 114 4.93 1.92 12.01
CA TYR A 114 4.35 3.25 12.13
C TYR A 114 4.75 4.11 10.94
N ARG A 115 3.85 4.99 10.52
CA ARG A 115 4.10 6.02 9.54
C ARG A 115 3.68 7.37 10.12
N ALA A 116 4.64 8.25 10.34
CA ALA A 116 4.33 9.63 10.70
C ALA A 116 3.51 10.30 9.58
N PRO A 117 2.65 11.27 9.90
CA PRO A 117 1.93 12.05 8.92
C PRO A 117 2.89 12.75 7.96
N GLN A 118 2.52 12.84 6.69
CA GLN A 118 3.30 13.58 5.71
C GLN A 118 3.02 15.09 5.82
N ILE A 119 3.96 15.90 5.38
CA ILE A 119 3.86 17.37 5.39
C ILE A 119 2.53 17.86 4.78
N ASN A 120 2.12 17.24 3.68
CA ASN A 120 0.86 17.63 3.03
C ASN A 120 -0.40 17.18 3.79
N GLU A 121 -0.29 16.20 4.68
CA GLU A 121 -1.40 15.71 5.50
C GLU A 121 -1.65 16.62 6.70
N ILE A 122 -0.61 17.27 7.22
CA ILE A 122 -0.69 18.09 8.44
C ILE A 122 -0.67 19.60 8.19
N TYR A 123 -0.06 20.10 7.10
CA TYR A 123 0.07 21.55 6.87
C TYR A 123 -0.73 22.08 5.68
N ARG A 124 -1.37 21.19 4.88
CA ARG A 124 -2.30 21.63 3.82
C ARG A 124 -3.74 21.34 4.23
N LEU A 125 -4.17 22.05 5.25
CA LEU A 125 -5.46 21.82 5.89
C LEU A 125 -6.60 22.53 5.14
N GLN A 126 -7.79 21.99 5.29
CA GLN A 126 -9.03 22.63 4.89
C GLN A 126 -9.59 23.41 6.09
N LYS A 127 -10.59 24.26 5.83
CA LYS A 127 -11.33 24.94 6.88
C LYS A 127 -11.79 23.96 7.96
N GLU A 128 -11.71 24.39 9.21
CA GLU A 128 -12.16 23.61 10.38
C GLU A 128 -11.33 22.36 10.72
N GLN A 129 -10.15 22.22 10.14
CA GLN A 129 -9.22 21.16 10.51
C GLN A 129 -8.22 21.59 11.58
N SER A 130 -7.88 20.68 12.49
CA SER A 130 -6.82 20.84 13.48
C SER A 130 -5.67 19.85 13.21
N ILE A 131 -4.45 20.30 13.43
CA ILE A 131 -3.26 19.43 13.38
C ILE A 131 -3.18 18.55 14.63
N ASP A 132 -3.67 19.02 15.75
CA ASP A 132 -3.42 18.44 17.07
C ASP A 132 -4.01 17.02 17.23
N ASP A 133 -4.98 16.66 16.39
CA ASP A 133 -5.61 15.36 16.38
C ASP A 133 -4.91 14.35 15.44
N ILE A 134 -3.92 14.80 14.65
CA ILE A 134 -3.25 13.94 13.66
C ILE A 134 -2.11 13.17 14.31
N LYS A 135 -2.24 11.85 14.35
CA LYS A 135 -1.27 10.90 14.93
C LYS A 135 -0.58 10.09 13.84
N SER A 136 0.53 9.45 14.19
CA SER A 136 1.14 8.45 13.33
C SER A 136 0.16 7.30 13.05
N GLN A 137 0.10 6.87 11.80
CA GLN A 137 -0.60 5.64 11.45
C GLN A 137 0.15 4.47 12.06
N ASN A 138 -0.59 3.49 12.54
CA ASN A 138 -0.07 2.26 13.11
C ASN A 138 -0.55 1.06 12.30
N LEU A 139 0.32 0.09 12.10
CA LEU A 139 0.00 -1.21 11.53
C LEU A 139 0.53 -2.29 12.47
N SER A 140 -0.31 -3.26 12.77
CA SER A 140 0.10 -4.52 13.39
C SER A 140 -0.21 -5.68 12.46
N SER A 141 0.71 -6.62 12.33
CA SER A 141 0.62 -7.76 11.41
C SER A 141 1.07 -9.04 12.08
N PHE A 142 0.29 -10.09 11.91
CA PHE A 142 0.70 -11.45 12.19
C PHE A 142 0.65 -12.25 10.90
N GLU A 143 1.74 -12.96 10.62
CA GLU A 143 1.90 -13.81 9.45
C GLU A 143 2.45 -15.17 9.88
N PHE A 144 1.98 -16.24 9.25
CA PHE A 144 2.58 -17.57 9.36
C PHE A 144 2.54 -18.26 8.00
N GLY A 145 3.50 -19.15 7.76
CA GLY A 145 3.55 -19.81 6.47
C GLY A 145 4.56 -20.95 6.41
N ILE A 146 4.59 -21.54 5.23
CA ILE A 146 5.48 -22.63 4.86
C ILE A 146 6.24 -22.26 3.59
N LYS A 147 7.54 -22.59 3.57
CA LYS A 147 8.40 -22.46 2.39
C LYS A 147 9.06 -23.80 2.13
N ARG A 148 8.95 -24.26 0.90
CA ARG A 148 9.62 -25.49 0.44
C ARG A 148 10.38 -25.21 -0.85
N TYR A 149 11.63 -25.58 -0.84
CA TYR A 149 12.53 -25.45 -1.99
C TYR A 149 13.12 -26.83 -2.32
N SER A 150 12.92 -27.28 -3.54
CA SER A 150 13.53 -28.51 -4.07
C SER A 150 14.12 -28.23 -5.46
N GLU A 151 14.82 -29.18 -6.04
CA GLU A 151 15.38 -29.04 -7.39
C GLU A 151 14.32 -28.76 -8.46
N SER A 152 13.10 -29.28 -8.26
CA SER A 152 12.00 -29.18 -9.24
C SER A 152 10.86 -28.29 -8.81
N SER A 153 10.82 -27.79 -7.56
CA SER A 153 9.70 -27.00 -7.09
C SER A 153 10.10 -25.96 -6.03
N GLN A 154 9.42 -24.81 -6.10
CA GLN A 154 9.39 -23.81 -5.05
C GLN A 154 7.93 -23.59 -4.65
N VAL A 155 7.65 -23.72 -3.37
CA VAL A 155 6.33 -23.55 -2.78
C VAL A 155 6.47 -22.62 -1.60
N GLU A 156 5.81 -21.46 -1.63
CA GLU A 156 5.67 -20.56 -0.51
C GLU A 156 4.19 -20.26 -0.35
N ILE A 157 3.67 -20.47 0.85
CA ILE A 157 2.27 -20.14 1.19
C ILE A 157 2.30 -19.49 2.56
N SER A 158 1.70 -18.32 2.67
CA SER A 158 1.51 -17.64 3.95
C SER A 158 0.07 -17.18 4.14
N ALA A 159 -0.35 -17.12 5.39
CA ALA A 159 -1.59 -16.49 5.80
C ALA A 159 -1.27 -15.33 6.74
N PHE A 160 -2.03 -14.24 6.60
CA PHE A 160 -1.81 -13.03 7.37
C PHE A 160 -3.09 -12.43 7.91
N VAL A 161 -2.95 -11.71 9.03
CA VAL A 161 -3.95 -10.80 9.57
C VAL A 161 -3.23 -9.49 9.89
N MET A 162 -3.76 -8.38 9.40
CA MET A 162 -3.23 -7.04 9.65
C MET A 162 -4.34 -6.08 10.06
N ASN A 163 -4.04 -5.20 10.99
CA ASN A 163 -4.89 -4.10 11.41
C ASN A 163 -4.14 -2.79 11.24
N LYS A 164 -4.80 -1.78 10.70
CA LYS A 164 -4.28 -0.42 10.64
C LYS A 164 -5.17 0.51 11.45
N ASP A 165 -4.54 1.33 12.28
CA ASP A 165 -5.18 2.36 13.08
C ASP A 165 -4.66 3.73 12.72
N ASN A 166 -5.43 4.77 13.04
CA ASN A 166 -5.12 6.16 12.71
C ASN A 166 -4.85 6.37 11.21
N VAL A 167 -5.59 5.64 10.36
CA VAL A 167 -5.43 5.78 8.90
C VAL A 167 -5.82 7.19 8.49
N ILE A 168 -4.89 7.89 7.83
CA ILE A 168 -5.11 9.23 7.35
C ILE A 168 -5.78 9.13 5.99
N ILE A 169 -7.02 9.58 5.91
CA ILE A 169 -7.82 9.59 4.68
C ILE A 169 -8.39 10.99 4.45
N LYS A 170 -8.79 11.26 3.22
CA LYS A 170 -9.62 12.43 2.90
C LYS A 170 -11.05 11.99 2.76
N ASP A 171 -11.94 12.66 3.48
CA ASP A 171 -13.38 12.45 3.34
C ASP A 171 -13.93 13.07 2.05
N THR A 172 -15.24 12.93 1.83
CA THR A 172 -15.93 13.50 0.66
C THR A 172 -15.87 15.02 0.56
N ASN A 173 -15.57 15.71 1.67
CA ASN A 173 -15.38 17.17 1.74
C ASN A 173 -13.92 17.58 1.57
N ASN A 174 -13.01 16.61 1.27
CA ASN A 174 -11.56 16.76 1.24
C ASN A 174 -10.94 17.13 2.61
N ILE A 175 -11.64 16.84 3.70
CA ILE A 175 -11.13 17.01 5.05
C ILE A 175 -10.23 15.81 5.36
N VAL A 176 -9.02 16.09 5.83
CA VAL A 176 -8.09 15.07 6.29
C VAL A 176 -8.54 14.60 7.66
N VAL A 177 -8.78 13.32 7.81
CA VAL A 177 -9.16 12.66 9.07
C VAL A 177 -8.16 11.57 9.42
N ASN A 178 -7.94 11.35 10.71
CA ASN A 178 -6.92 10.42 11.22
C ASN A 178 -7.54 9.43 12.22
N ASP A 179 -8.76 9.04 12.01
CA ASP A 179 -9.49 8.08 12.84
C ASP A 179 -9.86 6.80 12.10
N GLY A 180 -9.38 6.67 10.87
CA GLY A 180 -9.63 5.49 10.05
C GLY A 180 -9.03 4.23 10.65
N GLN A 181 -9.77 3.12 10.55
CA GLN A 181 -9.31 1.79 10.92
C GLN A 181 -9.62 0.82 9.80
N THR A 182 -8.70 -0.09 9.53
CA THR A 182 -8.89 -1.09 8.48
C THR A 182 -8.34 -2.44 8.88
N ASP A 183 -9.07 -3.49 8.51
CA ASP A 183 -8.71 -4.88 8.74
C ASP A 183 -8.39 -5.57 7.42
N HIS A 184 -7.31 -6.34 7.42
CA HIS A 184 -6.85 -7.08 6.27
C HIS A 184 -6.53 -8.51 6.68
N LYS A 185 -7.01 -9.49 5.92
CA LYS A 185 -6.67 -10.90 6.14
C LYS A 185 -6.69 -11.65 4.84
N GLY A 186 -5.77 -12.56 4.69
CA GLY A 186 -5.64 -13.27 3.43
C GLY A 186 -4.60 -14.38 3.43
N ILE A 187 -4.44 -14.95 2.26
CA ILE A 187 -3.44 -15.97 1.94
C ILE A 187 -2.68 -15.47 0.71
N GLU A 188 -1.37 -15.61 0.75
CA GLU A 188 -0.47 -15.35 -0.37
C GLU A 188 0.27 -16.61 -0.74
N TRP A 189 0.57 -16.78 -2.02
CA TRP A 189 1.31 -17.94 -2.49
C TRP A 189 2.26 -17.63 -3.64
N LEU A 190 3.33 -18.39 -3.71
CA LEU A 190 4.21 -18.58 -4.84
C LEU A 190 4.40 -20.07 -5.06
N LEU A 191 3.94 -20.55 -6.19
CA LEU A 191 4.04 -21.96 -6.59
C LEU A 191 4.81 -22.02 -7.91
N SER A 192 5.95 -22.66 -7.94
CA SER A 192 6.76 -22.84 -9.15
C SER A 192 7.18 -24.28 -9.29
N TYR A 193 6.93 -24.87 -10.46
CA TYR A 193 7.22 -26.25 -10.77
C TYR A 193 7.94 -26.36 -12.12
N LYS A 194 9.06 -27.08 -12.13
CA LYS A 194 9.72 -27.52 -13.35
C LYS A 194 8.97 -28.74 -13.89
N LEU A 195 8.09 -28.56 -14.86
CA LEU A 195 7.35 -29.64 -15.51
C LEU A 195 8.27 -30.53 -16.37
N SER A 196 9.36 -29.94 -16.85
CA SER A 196 10.47 -30.62 -17.51
C SER A 196 11.75 -29.82 -17.36
N SER A 197 12.87 -30.31 -17.91
CA SER A 197 14.15 -29.56 -17.95
C SER A 197 14.06 -28.22 -18.71
N ARG A 198 12.95 -27.98 -19.44
CA ARG A 198 12.76 -26.78 -20.27
C ARG A 198 11.47 -26.03 -20.01
N LEU A 199 10.61 -26.56 -19.18
CA LEU A 199 9.26 -26.00 -18.99
C LEU A 199 9.02 -25.78 -17.51
N THR A 200 8.80 -24.54 -17.14
CA THR A 200 8.49 -24.12 -15.76
C THR A 200 7.11 -23.45 -15.73
N LEU A 201 6.25 -23.93 -14.85
CA LEU A 201 4.97 -23.33 -14.52
C LEU A 201 5.09 -22.59 -13.21
N THR A 202 4.70 -21.31 -13.18
CA THR A 202 4.70 -20.50 -11.95
C THR A 202 3.34 -19.86 -11.76
N ASN A 203 2.81 -19.93 -10.56
CA ASN A 203 1.64 -19.16 -10.15
C ASN A 203 1.95 -18.39 -8.88
N VAL A 204 1.72 -17.08 -8.91
CA VAL A 204 1.85 -16.17 -7.78
C VAL A 204 0.50 -15.50 -7.59
N GLY A 205 0.07 -15.35 -6.34
CA GLY A 205 -1.20 -14.68 -6.09
C GLY A 205 -1.42 -14.35 -4.64
N SER A 206 -2.48 -13.57 -4.44
CA SER A 206 -3.01 -13.19 -3.14
C SER A 206 -4.53 -13.28 -3.18
N PHE A 207 -5.11 -13.92 -2.18
CA PHE A 207 -6.54 -13.88 -1.91
C PHE A 207 -6.75 -13.25 -0.55
N ALA A 208 -7.29 -12.02 -0.52
CA ALA A 208 -7.39 -11.24 0.69
C ALA A 208 -8.73 -10.49 0.79
N LYS A 209 -9.19 -10.32 2.02
CA LYS A 209 -10.31 -9.45 2.37
C LYS A 209 -9.76 -8.23 3.08
N HIS A 210 -10.13 -7.05 2.58
CA HIS A 210 -9.78 -5.75 3.12
C HIS A 210 -11.08 -5.03 3.46
N THR A 211 -11.25 -4.57 4.71
CA THR A 211 -12.48 -3.93 5.19
C THR A 211 -12.19 -2.70 6.02
N TYR A 212 -13.07 -1.71 5.93
CA TYR A 212 -13.14 -0.65 6.92
C TYR A 212 -13.66 -1.22 8.24
N SER A 213 -13.03 -0.86 9.35
CA SER A 213 -13.38 -1.34 10.70
C SER A 213 -13.70 -0.19 11.67
N TYR A 214 -14.22 0.92 11.15
CA TYR A 214 -14.68 2.08 11.89
C TYR A 214 -15.94 2.66 11.26
N SER A 215 -16.78 3.30 12.08
CA SER A 215 -18.02 3.94 11.62
C SER A 215 -17.73 5.34 11.08
N ARG A 216 -18.09 5.57 9.85
CA ARG A 216 -18.08 6.88 9.20
C ARG A 216 -19.12 6.95 8.10
N LEU A 217 -19.88 8.04 8.09
CA LEU A 217 -20.85 8.28 7.04
C LEU A 217 -20.18 8.90 5.80
N TYR A 218 -20.42 8.30 4.66
CA TYR A 218 -20.20 8.87 3.34
C TYR A 218 -21.56 9.07 2.67
N GLY A 219 -22.04 10.33 2.63
CA GLY A 219 -23.45 10.58 2.45
C GLY A 219 -24.25 10.00 3.61
N ASP A 220 -25.25 9.15 3.31
CA ASP A 220 -26.11 8.49 4.31
C ASP A 220 -25.68 7.04 4.62
N ILE A 221 -24.53 6.58 4.08
CA ILE A 221 -24.07 5.19 4.20
C ILE A 221 -22.89 5.12 5.19
N ASP A 222 -23.04 4.32 6.23
CA ASP A 222 -21.94 3.96 7.12
C ASP A 222 -21.06 2.92 6.42
N ILE A 223 -19.77 3.21 6.32
CA ILE A 223 -18.80 2.33 5.65
C ILE A 223 -18.26 1.21 6.53
N ASN A 224 -18.63 1.14 7.80
CA ASN A 224 -18.17 0.10 8.71
C ASN A 224 -18.51 -1.31 8.18
N GLY A 225 -17.49 -2.15 8.03
CA GLY A 225 -17.62 -3.50 7.47
C GLY A 225 -17.61 -3.59 5.94
N ASN A 226 -17.69 -2.45 5.23
CA ASN A 226 -17.55 -2.40 3.78
C ASN A 226 -16.16 -2.85 3.33
N ALA A 227 -16.10 -3.38 2.10
CA ALA A 227 -14.80 -3.62 1.47
C ALA A 227 -14.12 -2.29 1.17
N ILE A 228 -12.80 -2.25 1.37
CA ILE A 228 -11.99 -1.10 0.96
C ILE A 228 -12.05 -1.00 -0.56
N ASP A 229 -12.29 0.21 -1.05
CA ASP A 229 -12.29 0.52 -2.48
C ASP A 229 -10.90 0.31 -3.10
N THR A 230 -10.88 0.01 -4.39
CA THR A 230 -9.66 -0.31 -5.16
C THR A 230 -8.83 -1.48 -4.63
N ALA A 231 -9.44 -2.36 -3.82
CA ALA A 231 -8.81 -3.53 -3.21
C ALA A 231 -9.48 -4.84 -3.69
N PRO A 232 -9.05 -5.43 -4.81
CA PRO A 232 -9.56 -6.69 -5.32
C PRO A 232 -9.27 -7.84 -4.35
N LYS A 233 -10.20 -8.80 -4.26
CA LYS A 233 -10.03 -9.96 -3.37
C LYS A 233 -9.01 -10.96 -3.89
N LEU A 234 -8.92 -11.11 -5.21
CA LEU A 234 -8.00 -12.03 -5.85
C LEU A 234 -7.16 -11.28 -6.88
N ILE A 235 -5.86 -11.39 -6.73
CA ILE A 235 -4.87 -11.01 -7.74
C ILE A 235 -4.00 -12.24 -7.97
N SER A 236 -3.85 -12.65 -9.23
CA SER A 236 -2.96 -13.78 -9.52
C SER A 236 -2.28 -13.63 -10.87
N ASN A 237 -1.08 -14.17 -10.95
CA ASN A 237 -0.29 -14.27 -12.17
C ASN A 237 0.07 -15.75 -12.38
N LEU A 238 -0.28 -16.27 -13.52
CA LEU A 238 0.11 -17.61 -13.98
C LEU A 238 1.05 -17.47 -15.17
N SER A 239 2.27 -17.96 -15.07
CA SER A 239 3.23 -17.96 -16.16
C SER A 239 3.69 -19.37 -16.53
N LEU A 240 3.82 -19.61 -17.82
CA LEU A 240 4.42 -20.81 -18.39
C LEU A 240 5.64 -20.40 -19.19
N LYS A 241 6.83 -20.67 -18.64
CA LYS A 241 8.11 -20.36 -19.23
C LYS A 241 8.70 -21.59 -19.92
N TYR A 242 9.05 -21.42 -21.19
CA TYR A 242 9.76 -22.43 -22.00
C TYR A 242 11.17 -21.97 -22.30
N GLU A 243 12.16 -22.76 -21.93
CA GLU A 243 13.57 -22.58 -22.25
C GLU A 243 13.98 -23.55 -23.37
N GLY A 244 13.86 -23.08 -24.60
CA GLY A 244 14.12 -23.86 -25.79
C GLY A 244 15.60 -24.06 -26.09
N THR A 245 15.87 -24.80 -27.14
CA THR A 245 17.23 -24.97 -27.67
C THR A 245 17.76 -23.68 -28.29
N LYS A 246 19.08 -23.51 -28.33
CA LYS A 246 19.77 -22.36 -28.95
C LYS A 246 19.37 -21.03 -28.34
N SER A 247 19.27 -20.95 -27.00
CA SER A 247 19.01 -19.73 -26.23
C SER A 247 17.68 -19.02 -26.58
N LEU A 248 16.64 -19.79 -26.94
CA LEU A 248 15.29 -19.29 -27.09
C LEU A 248 14.55 -19.42 -25.75
N THR A 249 14.02 -18.32 -25.23
CA THR A 249 13.11 -18.32 -24.10
C THR A 249 11.77 -17.77 -24.55
N SER A 250 10.68 -18.41 -24.17
CA SER A 250 9.32 -17.93 -24.40
C SER A 250 8.52 -18.03 -23.10
N GLU A 251 7.66 -17.07 -22.84
CA GLU A 251 6.81 -17.03 -21.65
C GLU A 251 5.39 -16.60 -22.03
N LEU A 252 4.43 -17.43 -21.70
CA LEU A 252 3.01 -17.10 -21.72
C LEU A 252 2.60 -16.75 -20.30
N GLU A 253 2.03 -15.57 -20.10
CA GLU A 253 1.59 -15.04 -18.81
C GLU A 253 0.10 -14.73 -18.86
N ILE A 254 -0.63 -15.11 -17.82
CA ILE A 254 -2.02 -14.73 -17.58
C ILE A 254 -2.08 -13.98 -16.26
N VAL A 255 -2.48 -12.70 -16.33
CA VAL A 255 -2.70 -11.86 -15.16
C VAL A 255 -4.20 -11.76 -14.92
N HIS A 256 -4.62 -12.07 -13.71
CA HIS A 256 -6.01 -11.97 -13.26
C HIS A 256 -6.15 -10.96 -12.14
N LEU A 257 -7.11 -10.06 -12.27
CA LEU A 257 -7.56 -9.11 -11.28
C LEU A 257 -9.06 -9.29 -11.06
N ASP A 258 -9.46 -9.67 -9.85
CA ASP A 258 -10.87 -9.82 -9.49
C ASP A 258 -11.58 -8.45 -9.44
N LYS A 259 -12.88 -8.47 -9.42
CA LYS A 259 -13.72 -7.28 -9.25
C LYS A 259 -13.45 -6.60 -7.90
N TYR A 260 -13.60 -5.28 -7.87
CA TYR A 260 -13.49 -4.48 -6.65
C TYR A 260 -14.42 -3.26 -6.71
N PHE A 261 -14.66 -2.65 -5.55
CA PHE A 261 -15.45 -1.43 -5.46
C PHE A 261 -14.59 -0.20 -5.78
N LEU A 262 -15.22 0.81 -6.38
CA LEU A 262 -14.59 2.08 -6.77
C LEU A 262 -14.78 3.17 -5.72
N ASP A 263 -15.63 2.92 -4.73
CA ASP A 263 -16.01 3.89 -3.70
C ASP A 263 -16.18 3.20 -2.33
N PRO A 264 -15.96 3.92 -1.22
CA PRO A 264 -16.09 3.38 0.13
C PRO A 264 -17.51 2.89 0.48
N GLN A 265 -18.55 3.44 -0.16
CA GLN A 265 -19.93 3.02 0.03
C GLN A 265 -20.25 1.66 -0.61
N ASN A 266 -19.35 1.15 -1.45
CA ASN A 266 -19.52 -0.08 -2.22
C ASN A 266 -20.69 -0.06 -3.22
N LEU A 267 -20.97 1.09 -3.83
CA LEU A 267 -22.04 1.30 -4.79
C LEU A 267 -21.61 1.01 -6.24
N HIS A 268 -20.35 1.29 -6.57
CA HIS A 268 -19.83 1.13 -7.93
C HIS A 268 -18.76 0.06 -7.96
N ILE A 269 -18.78 -0.78 -8.98
CA ILE A 269 -17.89 -1.95 -9.11
C ILE A 269 -17.09 -1.84 -10.40
N TYR A 270 -15.78 -2.01 -10.29
CA TYR A 270 -14.95 -2.42 -11.41
C TYR A 270 -15.09 -3.93 -11.60
N PRO A 271 -15.41 -4.42 -12.82
CA PRO A 271 -15.75 -5.84 -13.02
C PRO A 271 -14.56 -6.80 -12.91
N GLY A 272 -13.33 -6.28 -12.81
CA GLY A 272 -12.12 -7.08 -12.91
C GLY A 272 -11.75 -7.42 -14.35
N HIS A 273 -10.62 -8.09 -14.56
CA HIS A 273 -10.20 -8.54 -15.89
C HIS A 273 -9.17 -9.67 -15.81
N SER A 274 -9.00 -10.34 -16.94
CA SER A 274 -7.88 -11.25 -17.18
C SER A 274 -7.24 -10.90 -18.51
N ILE A 275 -5.92 -10.78 -18.54
CA ILE A 275 -5.14 -10.52 -19.75
C ILE A 275 -4.09 -11.58 -19.96
N ALA A 276 -3.83 -11.94 -21.20
CA ALA A 276 -2.76 -12.82 -21.60
C ALA A 276 -1.66 -12.05 -22.31
N ASN A 277 -0.42 -12.32 -21.95
CA ASN A 277 0.79 -11.72 -22.53
C ASN A 277 1.71 -12.82 -23.04
N LEU A 278 2.40 -12.55 -24.15
CA LEU A 278 3.43 -13.43 -24.68
C LEU A 278 4.74 -12.65 -24.81
N ARG A 279 5.79 -13.21 -24.23
CA ARG A 279 7.16 -12.69 -24.37
C ARG A 279 8.05 -13.73 -25.01
N PHE A 280 8.99 -13.31 -25.81
CA PHE A 280 10.05 -14.18 -26.28
C PHE A 280 11.39 -13.44 -26.33
N THR A 281 12.43 -14.19 -26.14
CA THR A 281 13.82 -13.71 -26.20
C THR A 281 14.67 -14.75 -26.92
N LYS A 282 15.47 -14.29 -27.86
CA LYS A 282 16.44 -15.10 -28.58
C LYS A 282 17.82 -14.50 -28.45
N GLU A 283 18.76 -15.25 -27.95
CA GLU A 283 20.17 -14.86 -27.92
C GLU A 283 20.92 -15.45 -29.12
N LEU A 284 21.57 -14.56 -29.89
CA LEU A 284 22.41 -14.87 -31.03
C LEU A 284 23.78 -14.32 -30.70
N LYS A 285 24.80 -15.17 -30.65
CA LYS A 285 26.21 -14.79 -30.33
C LYS A 285 26.40 -13.44 -29.60
N ASN A 286 26.23 -12.33 -30.30
CA ASN A 286 26.46 -10.95 -29.82
C ASN A 286 25.18 -10.09 -29.81
N ILE A 287 24.03 -10.65 -30.15
CA ILE A 287 22.76 -9.92 -30.27
C ILE A 287 21.69 -10.64 -29.45
N LYS A 288 20.93 -9.88 -28.67
CA LYS A 288 19.74 -10.33 -27.99
C LYS A 288 18.52 -9.68 -28.63
N VAL A 289 17.64 -10.50 -29.18
CA VAL A 289 16.37 -10.05 -29.78
C VAL A 289 15.23 -10.43 -28.82
N SER A 290 14.43 -9.44 -28.42
CA SER A 290 13.27 -9.66 -27.56
C SER A 290 12.04 -9.06 -28.21
N GLY A 291 10.89 -9.73 -28.04
CA GLY A 291 9.58 -9.25 -28.45
C GLY A 291 8.55 -9.54 -27.39
N GLN A 292 7.52 -8.69 -27.34
CA GLN A 292 6.42 -8.84 -26.41
C GLN A 292 5.11 -8.48 -27.11
N ILE A 293 4.09 -9.28 -26.85
CA ILE A 293 2.70 -9.00 -27.21
C ILE A 293 1.92 -8.94 -25.90
N THR A 294 1.31 -7.79 -25.64
CA THR A 294 0.51 -7.58 -24.44
C THR A 294 -0.97 -7.68 -24.78
N ASN A 295 -1.76 -8.15 -23.83
CA ASN A 295 -3.21 -8.27 -23.94
C ASN A 295 -3.66 -9.04 -25.22
N LEU A 296 -3.10 -10.25 -25.41
CA LEU A 296 -3.50 -11.17 -26.50
C LEU A 296 -5.01 -11.46 -26.53
N SER A 297 -5.66 -11.39 -25.37
CA SER A 297 -7.11 -11.62 -25.24
C SER A 297 -7.96 -10.48 -25.81
N GLY A 298 -7.38 -9.30 -26.10
CA GLY A 298 -8.12 -8.11 -26.51
C GLY A 298 -9.09 -7.59 -25.45
N THR A 299 -8.84 -7.87 -24.17
CA THR A 299 -9.70 -7.47 -23.06
C THR A 299 -9.68 -5.95 -22.92
N LEU A 300 -10.84 -5.32 -22.88
CA LEU A 300 -10.95 -3.89 -22.58
C LEU A 300 -10.61 -3.67 -21.10
N ILE A 301 -9.64 -2.81 -20.85
CA ILE A 301 -9.23 -2.38 -19.53
C ILE A 301 -9.55 -0.89 -19.46
N SER A 302 -10.34 -0.47 -18.45
CA SER A 302 -10.51 0.95 -18.14
C SER A 302 -9.39 1.36 -17.18
N GLU A 303 -8.71 2.45 -17.50
CA GLU A 303 -7.81 3.15 -16.59
C GLU A 303 -8.59 4.08 -15.65
#